data_386d97bd4e7a507426d0d4bd165d1fd6
#
_entry.id   386d97bd4e7a507426d0d4bd165d1fd6
#
_cell.length_a   1.000
_cell.length_b   1.000
_cell.length_c   1.000
_cell.angle_alpha   90.00
_cell.angle_beta   90.00
_cell.angle_gamma   90.00
#
_symmetry.space_group_name_H-M   'P 1'
#
loop_
_entity.id
_entity.type
_entity.pdbx_description
1 polymer ?
#
loop_
_entity_poly.entity_id
_entity_poly.type
_entity_poly.pdbx_seq_one_letter_code
_entity_poly.pdbx_strand_id
1 'polypeptide(L)'
;MTKNIVSPSSTEEKLVWFGLTMTYPFFAIGALYVMGSVLGWMIFSVVMLRWYVNGKDERSYIPVIVWLWVIGSFFMLLALIIGHSNWDLGLAKTIKSSIGWAKGWALMPLFLFIGAFVDIKPQLVVRAICIVSFHSVIFAGISIVLYAAGVHGDLFISPLKIIGGPGETFFTVSFYGLNPETGAGRWRFFTPWAPAAGFMACIFLIFTCQEKDNFWRNMGLLGSFVMCLLSQSRAGWVIYIALTPLCFLNKYFKNPGWLVVVGVAIPTIALLGEPIFTWLSNSYEDIKAARPGSTRVRNTLEVLALQRWEAEAPIWGHGVVEKGPKIVESMPIGSHHSWYGLLFVKGIVGLLALAIPLAITCIYLLWNSLKSQVCYTATLMAIVFICYSFFENLEILSFLYWPALLWIGIALNPLKSGEKYV
;
A
#
# COMPACT_ATOMS: atom_id res chain seq x y z
N MET A 1 19.06 4.81 -31.81
CA MET A 1 18.54 4.40 -30.47
C MET A 1 17.18 3.75 -30.70
N THR A 2 17.11 2.43 -30.74
CA THR A 2 15.85 1.69 -30.79
C THR A 2 15.10 1.95 -29.48
N LYS A 3 13.99 2.68 -29.54
CA LYS A 3 13.07 2.82 -28.41
C LYS A 3 12.63 1.41 -28.01
N ASN A 4 13.08 0.90 -26.87
CA ASN A 4 12.55 -0.33 -26.29
C ASN A 4 11.08 -0.11 -25.96
N ILE A 5 10.21 -0.48 -26.89
CA ILE A 5 8.76 -0.40 -26.70
C ILE A 5 8.41 -1.51 -25.70
N VAL A 6 8.10 -1.11 -24.47
CA VAL A 6 7.59 -2.02 -23.45
C VAL A 6 6.10 -2.26 -23.75
N SER A 7 5.77 -3.46 -24.24
CA SER A 7 4.39 -3.85 -24.55
C SER A 7 4.03 -5.18 -23.90
N PRO A 8 2.78 -5.35 -23.46
CA PRO A 8 2.31 -6.61 -22.89
C PRO A 8 2.18 -7.69 -23.97
N SER A 9 2.65 -8.90 -23.68
CA SER A 9 2.64 -10.04 -24.60
C SER A 9 1.59 -11.09 -24.22
N SER A 10 1.44 -11.40 -22.92
CA SER A 10 0.46 -12.38 -22.43
C SER A 10 -0.87 -11.70 -22.06
N THR A 11 -1.91 -12.50 -21.86
CA THR A 11 -3.22 -12.03 -21.38
C THR A 11 -3.10 -11.40 -20.00
N GLU A 12 -2.32 -12.01 -19.12
CA GLU A 12 -2.08 -11.53 -17.75
C GLU A 12 -1.33 -10.20 -17.77
N GLU A 13 -0.30 -10.08 -18.59
CA GLU A 13 0.40 -8.81 -18.80
C GLU A 13 -0.52 -7.70 -19.34
N LYS A 14 -1.43 -8.04 -20.27
CA LYS A 14 -2.44 -7.09 -20.78
C LYS A 14 -3.38 -6.63 -19.69
N LEU A 15 -3.83 -7.53 -18.83
CA LEU A 15 -4.70 -7.21 -17.70
C LEU A 15 -3.99 -6.33 -16.67
N VAL A 16 -2.75 -6.64 -16.31
CA VAL A 16 -1.93 -5.83 -15.40
C VAL A 16 -1.68 -4.45 -16.00
N TRP A 17 -1.30 -4.37 -17.26
CA TRP A 17 -1.09 -3.11 -17.97
C TRP A 17 -2.34 -2.25 -18.01
N PHE A 18 -3.46 -2.84 -18.39
CA PHE A 18 -4.77 -2.17 -18.43
C PHE A 18 -5.18 -1.68 -17.05
N GLY A 19 -5.11 -2.53 -16.04
CA GLY A 19 -5.46 -2.16 -14.66
C GLY A 19 -4.67 -0.98 -14.13
N LEU A 20 -3.37 -0.90 -14.48
CA LEU A 20 -2.52 0.22 -14.10
C LEU A 20 -2.80 1.48 -14.92
N THR A 21 -2.69 1.41 -16.22
CA THR A 21 -2.79 2.59 -17.09
C THR A 21 -4.18 3.26 -17.06
N MET A 22 -5.22 2.49 -16.73
CA MET A 22 -6.60 2.97 -16.57
C MET A 22 -6.94 3.45 -15.16
N THR A 23 -5.95 3.66 -14.27
CA THR A 23 -6.19 4.15 -12.89
C THR A 23 -7.04 5.43 -12.87
N TYR A 24 -6.67 6.47 -13.63
CA TYR A 24 -7.44 7.72 -13.67
C TYR A 24 -8.79 7.61 -14.38
N PRO A 25 -8.95 6.91 -15.51
CA PRO A 25 -10.27 6.59 -16.07
C PRO A 25 -11.19 5.87 -15.07
N PHE A 26 -10.70 4.85 -14.36
CA PHE A 26 -11.48 4.19 -13.32
C PHE A 26 -11.81 5.10 -12.14
N PHE A 27 -10.87 5.94 -11.72
CA PHE A 27 -11.14 6.96 -10.71
C PHE A 27 -12.23 7.93 -11.18
N ALA A 28 -12.16 8.42 -12.42
CA ALA A 28 -13.10 9.40 -12.95
C ALA A 28 -14.56 8.91 -13.00
N ILE A 29 -14.79 7.60 -13.05
CA ILE A 29 -16.14 7.00 -12.94
C ILE A 29 -16.43 6.45 -11.53
N GLY A 30 -15.52 6.62 -10.57
CA GLY A 30 -15.62 6.12 -9.20
C GLY A 30 -15.59 4.59 -9.08
N ALA A 31 -14.96 3.90 -10.03
CA ALA A 31 -14.89 2.44 -10.10
C ALA A 31 -13.57 1.86 -9.54
N LEU A 32 -12.60 2.69 -9.19
CA LEU A 32 -11.23 2.25 -8.89
C LEU A 32 -11.17 1.22 -7.75
N TYR A 33 -11.95 1.42 -6.68
CA TYR A 33 -12.02 0.49 -5.57
C TYR A 33 -12.48 -0.92 -5.99
N VAL A 34 -13.47 -0.98 -6.86
CA VAL A 34 -14.01 -2.24 -7.36
C VAL A 34 -13.05 -2.91 -8.33
N MET A 35 -12.45 -2.11 -9.21
CA MET A 35 -11.58 -2.62 -10.28
C MET A 35 -10.31 -3.30 -9.76
N GLY A 36 -9.69 -2.80 -8.68
CA GLY A 36 -8.53 -3.45 -8.07
C GLY A 36 -8.84 -4.87 -7.61
N SER A 37 -10.00 -5.07 -6.99
CA SER A 37 -10.47 -6.39 -6.54
C SER A 37 -10.85 -7.29 -7.71
N VAL A 38 -11.64 -6.79 -8.67
CA VAL A 38 -12.07 -7.54 -9.86
C VAL A 38 -10.87 -8.00 -10.67
N LEU A 39 -9.89 -7.13 -10.87
CA LEU A 39 -8.67 -7.44 -11.61
C LEU A 39 -7.89 -8.60 -10.97
N GLY A 40 -7.67 -8.56 -9.66
CA GLY A 40 -6.95 -9.61 -8.94
C GLY A 40 -7.62 -10.96 -9.09
N TRP A 41 -8.92 -11.05 -8.79
CA TRP A 41 -9.68 -12.29 -8.90
C TRP A 41 -9.82 -12.77 -10.35
N MET A 42 -9.93 -11.87 -11.32
CA MET A 42 -9.99 -12.21 -12.75
C MET A 42 -8.66 -12.81 -13.23
N ILE A 43 -7.52 -12.20 -12.90
CA ILE A 43 -6.20 -12.75 -13.25
C ILE A 43 -6.03 -14.13 -12.60
N PHE A 44 -6.38 -14.26 -11.32
CA PHE A 44 -6.31 -15.54 -10.62
C PHE A 44 -7.14 -16.61 -11.30
N SER A 45 -8.38 -16.29 -11.67
CA SER A 45 -9.27 -17.23 -12.38
C SER A 45 -8.72 -17.67 -13.74
N VAL A 46 -8.16 -16.72 -14.50
CA VAL A 46 -7.50 -17.02 -15.80
C VAL A 46 -6.31 -17.96 -15.59
N VAL A 47 -5.49 -17.69 -14.56
CA VAL A 47 -4.32 -18.51 -14.24
C VAL A 47 -4.74 -19.93 -13.81
N MET A 48 -5.74 -20.04 -12.94
CA MET A 48 -6.26 -21.35 -12.49
C MET A 48 -6.87 -22.16 -13.63
N LEU A 49 -7.65 -21.50 -14.49
CA LEU A 49 -8.22 -22.14 -15.67
C LEU A 49 -7.13 -22.68 -16.61
N ARG A 50 -6.11 -21.84 -16.87
CA ARG A 50 -4.97 -22.24 -17.71
C ARG A 50 -4.19 -23.40 -17.11
N TRP A 51 -3.96 -23.37 -15.80
CA TRP A 51 -3.30 -24.47 -15.09
C TRP A 51 -4.12 -25.78 -15.17
N TYR A 52 -5.43 -25.67 -15.04
CA TYR A 52 -6.33 -26.83 -15.15
C TYR A 52 -6.32 -27.45 -16.56
N VAL A 53 -6.34 -26.60 -17.61
CA VAL A 53 -6.42 -27.05 -19.02
C VAL A 53 -5.07 -27.56 -19.53
N ASN A 54 -3.97 -26.84 -19.25
CA ASN A 54 -2.65 -27.10 -19.82
C ASN A 54 -1.72 -27.90 -18.90
N GLY A 55 -2.16 -28.21 -17.68
CA GLY A 55 -1.29 -28.83 -16.67
C GLY A 55 -0.29 -27.86 -16.04
N LYS A 56 0.55 -28.40 -15.15
CA LYS A 56 1.56 -27.64 -14.44
C LYS A 56 2.77 -27.40 -15.35
N ASP A 57 3.09 -26.15 -15.63
CA ASP A 57 4.35 -25.76 -16.25
C ASP A 57 5.49 -25.98 -15.22
N GLU A 58 6.63 -26.53 -15.66
CA GLU A 58 7.82 -26.78 -14.79
C GLU A 58 8.36 -25.51 -14.14
N ARG A 59 8.07 -24.32 -14.73
CA ARG A 59 8.45 -23.02 -14.17
C ARG A 59 7.48 -22.50 -13.11
N SER A 60 6.37 -23.19 -12.88
CA SER A 60 5.32 -22.80 -11.95
C SER A 60 5.69 -23.21 -10.52
N TYR A 61 6.55 -22.44 -9.88
CA TYR A 61 6.94 -22.62 -8.48
C TYR A 61 6.26 -21.57 -7.61
N ILE A 62 5.60 -22.02 -6.55
CA ILE A 62 5.00 -21.14 -5.54
C ILE A 62 5.88 -21.20 -4.29
N PRO A 63 6.55 -20.09 -3.92
CA PRO A 63 7.40 -20.02 -2.73
C PRO A 63 6.61 -20.31 -1.45
N VAL A 64 7.24 -20.97 -0.48
CA VAL A 64 6.63 -21.26 0.84
C VAL A 64 6.14 -19.98 1.53
N ILE A 65 6.85 -18.86 1.35
CA ILE A 65 6.45 -17.56 1.92
C ILE A 65 5.08 -17.11 1.40
N VAL A 66 4.77 -17.35 0.13
CA VAL A 66 3.43 -17.03 -0.44
C VAL A 66 2.35 -17.87 0.24
N TRP A 67 2.63 -19.16 0.51
CA TRP A 67 1.71 -20.02 1.26
C TRP A 67 1.47 -19.52 2.69
N LEU A 68 2.48 -18.95 3.36
CA LEU A 68 2.28 -18.35 4.68
C LEU A 68 1.30 -17.17 4.63
N TRP A 69 1.34 -16.35 3.58
CA TRP A 69 0.34 -15.29 3.36
C TRP A 69 -1.06 -15.84 3.10
N VAL A 70 -1.18 -16.92 2.32
CA VAL A 70 -2.47 -17.58 2.06
C VAL A 70 -3.05 -18.13 3.36
N ILE A 71 -2.23 -18.85 4.15
CA ILE A 71 -2.61 -19.40 5.45
C ILE A 71 -3.00 -18.28 6.42
N GLY A 72 -2.20 -17.21 6.52
CA GLY A 72 -2.52 -16.05 7.34
C GLY A 72 -3.86 -15.42 6.96
N SER A 73 -4.11 -15.22 5.67
CA SER A 73 -5.38 -14.69 5.18
C SER A 73 -6.56 -15.61 5.49
N PHE A 74 -6.37 -16.93 5.44
CA PHE A 74 -7.38 -17.90 5.85
C PHE A 74 -7.69 -17.79 7.35
N PHE A 75 -6.68 -17.67 8.21
CA PHE A 75 -6.89 -17.44 9.64
C PHE A 75 -7.60 -16.12 9.93
N MET A 76 -7.35 -15.07 9.13
CA MET A 76 -8.12 -13.82 9.23
C MET A 76 -9.59 -13.99 8.87
N LEU A 77 -9.92 -14.85 7.89
CA LEU A 77 -11.31 -15.21 7.58
C LEU A 77 -11.95 -16.01 8.70
N LEU A 78 -11.21 -16.97 9.25
CA LEU A 78 -11.67 -17.77 10.38
C LEU A 78 -11.97 -16.89 11.60
N ALA A 79 -11.05 -15.96 11.94
CA ALA A 79 -11.27 -14.99 13.03
C ALA A 79 -12.48 -14.10 12.77
N LEU A 80 -12.72 -13.70 11.52
CA LEU A 80 -13.92 -12.96 11.14
C LEU A 80 -15.20 -13.78 11.42
N ILE A 81 -15.26 -15.03 10.96
CA ILE A 81 -16.44 -15.89 11.12
C ILE A 81 -16.72 -16.16 12.62
N ILE A 82 -15.67 -16.51 13.38
CA ILE A 82 -15.80 -16.79 14.81
C ILE A 82 -16.19 -15.50 15.58
N GLY A 83 -15.55 -14.36 15.28
CA GLY A 83 -15.91 -13.09 15.87
C GLY A 83 -17.38 -12.71 15.61
N HIS A 84 -17.87 -12.92 14.37
CA HIS A 84 -19.29 -12.67 14.06
C HIS A 84 -20.24 -13.61 14.82
N SER A 85 -19.83 -14.88 15.02
CA SER A 85 -20.59 -15.82 15.81
C SER A 85 -20.63 -15.45 17.30
N ASN A 86 -19.48 -15.10 17.88
CA ASN A 86 -19.38 -14.74 19.30
C ASN A 86 -20.17 -13.48 19.67
N TRP A 87 -20.33 -12.57 18.73
CA TRP A 87 -21.06 -11.30 18.93
C TRP A 87 -22.45 -11.30 18.30
N ASP A 88 -22.99 -12.46 17.91
CA ASP A 88 -24.34 -12.62 17.32
C ASP A 88 -24.65 -11.60 16.21
N LEU A 89 -23.68 -11.33 15.33
CA LEU A 89 -23.81 -10.29 14.30
C LEU A 89 -24.73 -10.68 13.13
N GLY A 90 -25.13 -11.93 13.06
CA GLY A 90 -26.05 -12.48 12.07
C GLY A 90 -25.41 -12.82 10.71
N LEU A 91 -26.04 -13.72 9.97
CA LEU A 91 -25.53 -14.27 8.72
C LEU A 91 -25.31 -13.22 7.63
N ALA A 92 -26.25 -12.29 7.46
CA ALA A 92 -26.15 -11.25 6.44
C ALA A 92 -24.92 -10.36 6.62
N LYS A 93 -24.59 -9.99 7.88
CA LYS A 93 -23.43 -9.20 8.22
C LYS A 93 -22.13 -10.00 8.04
N THR A 94 -22.17 -11.31 8.35
CA THR A 94 -21.03 -12.22 8.13
C THR A 94 -20.71 -12.34 6.64
N ILE A 95 -21.71 -12.53 5.77
CA ILE A 95 -21.51 -12.57 4.31
C ILE A 95 -20.92 -11.23 3.82
N LYS A 96 -21.48 -10.10 4.24
CA LYS A 96 -20.99 -8.78 3.87
C LYS A 96 -19.52 -8.58 4.28
N SER A 97 -19.17 -8.97 5.50
CA SER A 97 -17.79 -8.87 6.00
C SER A 97 -16.83 -9.82 5.30
N SER A 98 -17.28 -11.04 4.92
CA SER A 98 -16.50 -12.00 4.12
C SER A 98 -16.21 -11.46 2.71
N ILE A 99 -17.17 -10.78 2.09
CA ILE A 99 -16.96 -10.06 0.83
C ILE A 99 -15.93 -8.92 1.04
N GLY A 100 -15.99 -8.22 2.17
CA GLY A 100 -14.98 -7.23 2.57
C GLY A 100 -13.59 -7.85 2.69
N TRP A 101 -13.47 -9.00 3.36
CA TRP A 101 -12.21 -9.75 3.44
C TRP A 101 -11.67 -10.12 2.05
N ALA A 102 -12.52 -10.59 1.13
CA ALA A 102 -12.14 -10.95 -0.24
C ALA A 102 -11.65 -9.73 -1.06
N LYS A 103 -12.14 -8.52 -0.74
CA LYS A 103 -11.74 -7.25 -1.37
C LYS A 103 -10.57 -6.54 -0.66
N GLY A 104 -10.16 -7.01 0.50
CA GLY A 104 -9.11 -6.44 1.34
C GLY A 104 -7.98 -7.44 1.62
N TRP A 105 -8.08 -8.16 2.73
CA TRP A 105 -7.03 -9.08 3.20
C TRP A 105 -6.66 -10.15 2.19
N ALA A 106 -7.63 -10.73 1.47
CA ALA A 106 -7.36 -11.76 0.47
C ALA A 106 -6.62 -11.22 -0.77
N LEU A 107 -6.68 -9.93 -1.06
CA LEU A 107 -5.93 -9.35 -2.18
C LEU A 107 -4.42 -9.39 -1.95
N MET A 108 -3.96 -9.34 -0.71
CA MET A 108 -2.52 -9.39 -0.42
C MET A 108 -1.89 -10.70 -0.89
N PRO A 109 -2.29 -11.89 -0.37
CA PRO A 109 -1.75 -13.15 -0.87
C PRO A 109 -2.07 -13.39 -2.34
N LEU A 110 -3.19 -12.88 -2.85
CA LEU A 110 -3.59 -13.04 -4.24
C LEU A 110 -2.58 -12.39 -5.21
N PHE A 111 -2.21 -11.13 -4.98
CA PHE A 111 -1.24 -10.45 -5.84
C PHE A 111 0.20 -10.93 -5.62
N LEU A 112 0.54 -11.36 -4.39
CA LEU A 112 1.81 -12.07 -4.14
C LEU A 112 1.88 -13.38 -4.94
N PHE A 113 0.79 -14.15 -4.94
CA PHE A 113 0.68 -15.38 -5.71
C PHE A 113 0.79 -15.11 -7.22
N ILE A 114 0.05 -14.12 -7.75
CA ILE A 114 0.10 -13.75 -9.16
C ILE A 114 1.54 -13.37 -9.55
N GLY A 115 2.21 -12.53 -8.78
CA GLY A 115 3.60 -12.13 -9.02
C GLY A 115 4.58 -13.30 -8.99
N ALA A 116 4.43 -14.20 -8.02
CA ALA A 116 5.29 -15.37 -7.90
C ALA A 116 5.04 -16.40 -9.02
N PHE A 117 3.79 -16.64 -9.38
CA PHE A 117 3.40 -17.72 -10.29
C PHE A 117 3.41 -17.31 -11.75
N VAL A 118 2.88 -16.13 -12.09
CA VAL A 118 2.72 -15.65 -13.47
C VAL A 118 4.00 -14.97 -13.96
N ASP A 119 4.41 -15.26 -15.19
CA ASP A 119 5.55 -14.58 -15.81
C ASP A 119 5.13 -13.19 -16.30
N ILE A 120 5.35 -12.18 -15.46
CA ILE A 120 5.06 -10.78 -15.73
C ILE A 120 6.39 -10.02 -15.77
N LYS A 121 6.65 -9.34 -16.87
CA LYS A 121 7.87 -8.53 -17.02
C LYS A 121 7.88 -7.36 -16.04
N PRO A 122 8.86 -7.25 -15.12
CA PRO A 122 8.94 -6.14 -14.17
C PRO A 122 8.93 -4.76 -14.85
N GLN A 123 9.59 -4.61 -16.00
CA GLN A 123 9.65 -3.35 -16.75
C GLN A 123 8.27 -2.88 -17.25
N LEU A 124 7.32 -3.80 -17.45
CA LEU A 124 5.95 -3.46 -17.82
C LEU A 124 5.24 -2.74 -16.67
N VAL A 125 5.38 -3.25 -15.45
CA VAL A 125 4.81 -2.63 -14.25
C VAL A 125 5.44 -1.26 -14.00
N VAL A 126 6.76 -1.16 -14.09
CA VAL A 126 7.50 0.10 -13.94
C VAL A 126 7.01 1.15 -14.92
N ARG A 127 6.96 0.82 -16.21
CA ARG A 127 6.51 1.74 -17.27
C ARG A 127 5.06 2.18 -17.05
N ALA A 128 4.17 1.27 -16.69
CA ALA A 128 2.77 1.60 -16.41
C ALA A 128 2.64 2.57 -15.22
N ILE A 129 3.42 2.37 -14.15
CA ILE A 129 3.46 3.29 -13.00
C ILE A 129 3.99 4.67 -13.41
N CYS A 130 5.02 4.75 -14.26
CA CYS A 130 5.50 6.03 -14.78
C CYS A 130 4.41 6.79 -15.56
N ILE A 131 3.59 6.06 -16.35
CA ILE A 131 2.45 6.64 -17.07
C ILE A 131 1.40 7.17 -16.06
N VAL A 132 1.03 6.39 -15.05
CA VAL A 132 0.08 6.85 -14.01
C VAL A 132 0.62 8.07 -13.26
N SER A 133 1.92 8.07 -12.94
CA SER A 133 2.58 9.22 -12.32
C SER A 133 2.52 10.46 -13.20
N PHE A 134 2.71 10.31 -14.51
CA PHE A 134 2.56 11.40 -15.47
C PHE A 134 1.11 11.92 -15.53
N HIS A 135 0.12 11.02 -15.53
CA HIS A 135 -1.29 11.41 -15.41
C HIS A 135 -1.55 12.19 -14.10
N SER A 136 -0.84 11.87 -13.02
CA SER A 136 -0.95 12.60 -11.74
C SER A 136 -0.45 14.04 -11.86
N VAL A 137 0.58 14.30 -12.67
CA VAL A 137 1.03 15.69 -12.96
C VAL A 137 -0.06 16.47 -13.70
N ILE A 138 -0.65 15.86 -14.73
CA ILE A 138 -1.74 16.49 -15.50
C ILE A 138 -2.94 16.76 -14.58
N PHE A 139 -3.34 15.77 -13.79
CA PHE A 139 -4.44 15.90 -12.84
C PHE A 139 -4.18 17.01 -11.81
N ALA A 140 -2.97 17.09 -11.27
CA ALA A 140 -2.57 18.14 -10.34
C ALA A 140 -2.68 19.53 -10.98
N GLY A 141 -2.20 19.70 -12.21
CA GLY A 141 -2.31 20.97 -12.94
C GLY A 141 -3.76 21.43 -13.11
N ILE A 142 -4.62 20.52 -13.60
CA ILE A 142 -6.06 20.81 -13.74
C ILE A 142 -6.69 21.13 -12.38
N SER A 143 -6.41 20.35 -11.36
CA SER A 143 -6.97 20.53 -10.01
C SER A 143 -6.57 21.85 -9.35
N ILE A 144 -5.31 22.29 -9.54
CA ILE A 144 -4.81 23.57 -9.01
C ILE A 144 -5.53 24.74 -9.70
N VAL A 145 -5.73 24.66 -11.02
CA VAL A 145 -6.48 25.70 -11.76
C VAL A 145 -7.94 25.78 -11.26
N LEU A 146 -8.59 24.64 -11.10
CA LEU A 146 -9.98 24.57 -10.59
C LEU A 146 -10.09 25.08 -9.14
N TYR A 147 -9.10 24.76 -8.30
CA TYR A 147 -9.02 25.28 -6.94
C TYR A 147 -8.89 26.80 -6.91
N ALA A 148 -7.99 27.35 -7.73
CA ALA A 148 -7.80 28.79 -7.86
C ALA A 148 -9.01 29.52 -8.44
N ALA A 149 -9.81 28.85 -9.29
CA ALA A 149 -11.06 29.33 -9.82
C ALA A 149 -12.25 29.21 -8.84
N GLY A 150 -12.05 28.66 -7.63
CA GLY A 150 -13.11 28.48 -6.63
C GLY A 150 -14.14 27.38 -6.95
N VAL A 151 -13.82 26.48 -7.89
CA VAL A 151 -14.70 25.35 -8.23
C VAL A 151 -14.69 24.34 -7.09
N HIS A 152 -15.86 23.80 -6.71
CA HIS A 152 -15.93 22.77 -5.67
C HIS A 152 -15.06 21.54 -5.99
N GLY A 153 -14.32 21.05 -4.99
CA GLY A 153 -13.41 19.92 -5.16
C GLY A 153 -14.14 18.61 -5.44
N ASP A 154 -15.21 18.30 -4.72
CA ASP A 154 -16.00 17.08 -4.90
C ASP A 154 -16.98 17.24 -6.07
N LEU A 155 -16.93 16.28 -7.01
CA LEU A 155 -17.79 16.28 -8.22
C LEU A 155 -19.07 15.47 -7.98
N PHE A 156 -18.92 14.19 -7.66
CA PHE A 156 -20.03 13.29 -7.41
C PHE A 156 -19.62 12.04 -6.65
N ILE A 157 -20.59 11.31 -6.13
CA ILE A 157 -20.41 9.98 -5.55
C ILE A 157 -20.95 8.96 -6.56
N SER A 158 -20.10 8.04 -7.00
CA SER A 158 -20.48 7.03 -8.00
C SER A 158 -21.62 6.13 -7.51
N PRO A 159 -22.60 5.80 -8.38
CA PRO A 159 -23.63 4.80 -8.09
C PRO A 159 -23.07 3.43 -7.72
N LEU A 160 -21.83 3.14 -8.10
CA LEU A 160 -21.14 1.89 -7.74
C LEU A 160 -20.96 1.70 -6.23
N LYS A 161 -21.23 2.72 -5.39
CA LYS A 161 -21.27 2.55 -3.93
C LYS A 161 -22.27 1.47 -3.48
N ILE A 162 -23.26 1.13 -4.30
CA ILE A 162 -24.21 0.04 -4.03
C ILE A 162 -23.54 -1.33 -3.88
N ILE A 163 -22.38 -1.54 -4.53
CA ILE A 163 -21.59 -2.77 -4.42
C ILE A 163 -21.02 -2.95 -3.00
N GLY A 164 -21.08 -1.88 -2.19
CA GLY A 164 -20.55 -1.87 -0.84
C GLY A 164 -19.04 -1.73 -0.77
N GLY A 165 -18.56 -1.13 0.31
CA GLY A 165 -17.15 -0.86 0.57
C GLY A 165 -16.97 -0.25 1.96
N PRO A 166 -15.75 0.21 2.30
CA PRO A 166 -15.45 0.79 3.60
C PRO A 166 -16.13 2.15 3.85
N GLY A 167 -16.60 2.82 2.81
CA GLY A 167 -17.29 4.11 2.93
C GLY A 167 -17.46 4.83 1.60
N GLU A 168 -18.22 5.94 1.61
CA GLU A 168 -18.52 6.73 0.40
C GLU A 168 -17.27 7.35 -0.24
N THR A 169 -16.25 7.67 0.56
CA THR A 169 -14.99 8.26 0.08
C THR A 169 -14.27 7.41 -0.97
N PHE A 170 -14.49 6.10 -0.98
CA PHE A 170 -13.92 5.17 -1.97
C PHE A 170 -14.58 5.27 -3.35
N PHE A 171 -15.75 5.90 -3.41
CA PHE A 171 -16.57 6.09 -4.61
C PHE A 171 -16.72 7.57 -4.98
N THR A 172 -16.14 8.46 -4.17
CA THR A 172 -16.22 9.90 -4.42
C THR A 172 -15.14 10.32 -5.42
N VAL A 173 -15.60 10.94 -6.50
CA VAL A 173 -14.73 11.56 -7.51
C VAL A 173 -14.54 13.03 -7.13
N SER A 174 -13.28 13.45 -6.96
CA SER A 174 -12.95 14.82 -6.59
C SER A 174 -11.63 15.27 -7.17
N PHE A 175 -11.50 16.55 -7.44
CA PHE A 175 -10.22 17.16 -7.84
C PHE A 175 -9.32 17.41 -6.65
N TYR A 176 -9.88 17.88 -5.53
CA TYR A 176 -9.16 18.13 -4.28
C TYR A 176 -10.11 18.01 -3.10
N GLY A 177 -9.56 17.85 -1.91
CA GLY A 177 -10.28 18.03 -0.66
C GLY A 177 -9.84 19.31 0.04
N LEU A 178 -10.44 19.61 1.17
CA LEU A 178 -10.00 20.70 2.05
C LEU A 178 -9.40 20.12 3.33
N ASN A 179 -8.39 20.80 3.84
CA ASN A 179 -7.87 20.49 5.16
C ASN A 179 -8.87 20.99 6.21
N PRO A 180 -9.43 20.10 7.07
CA PRO A 180 -10.47 20.50 8.03
C PRO A 180 -10.02 21.58 9.01
N GLU A 181 -8.73 21.67 9.32
CA GLU A 181 -8.21 22.62 10.32
C GLU A 181 -7.86 23.99 9.72
N THR A 182 -7.41 24.02 8.46
CA THR A 182 -6.92 25.25 7.82
C THR A 182 -7.78 25.76 6.68
N GLY A 183 -8.71 24.94 6.17
CA GLY A 183 -9.49 25.24 4.97
C GLY A 183 -8.68 25.23 3.67
N ALA A 184 -7.36 25.01 3.72
CA ALA A 184 -6.51 24.99 2.55
C ALA A 184 -6.77 23.75 1.67
N GLY A 185 -6.54 23.87 0.36
CA GLY A 185 -6.62 22.76 -0.58
C GLY A 185 -5.66 21.63 -0.20
N ARG A 186 -6.14 20.40 -0.23
CA ARG A 186 -5.38 19.20 0.05
C ARG A 186 -5.74 18.11 -0.95
N TRP A 187 -4.74 17.63 -1.70
CA TRP A 187 -4.97 16.72 -2.82
C TRP A 187 -4.92 15.27 -2.39
N ARG A 188 -5.92 14.50 -2.80
CA ARG A 188 -6.00 13.04 -2.59
C ARG A 188 -5.79 12.25 -3.88
N PHE A 189 -5.74 12.92 -5.03
CA PHE A 189 -5.59 12.28 -6.35
C PHE A 189 -6.67 11.21 -6.56
N PHE A 190 -6.24 10.01 -7.00
CA PHE A 190 -7.11 8.85 -7.17
C PHE A 190 -7.32 8.03 -5.88
N THR A 191 -6.80 8.50 -4.74
CA THR A 191 -6.91 7.77 -3.46
C THR A 191 -8.08 8.29 -2.60
N PRO A 192 -8.59 7.51 -1.64
CA PRO A 192 -9.75 7.92 -0.85
C PRO A 192 -9.47 9.10 0.08
N TRP A 193 -8.22 9.29 0.52
CA TRP A 193 -7.77 10.42 1.35
C TRP A 193 -6.31 10.74 1.12
N ALA A 194 -5.89 11.92 1.53
CA ALA A 194 -4.57 12.45 1.25
C ALA A 194 -3.38 11.66 1.86
N PRO A 195 -3.42 11.09 3.08
CA PRO A 195 -2.36 10.20 3.55
C PRO A 195 -2.14 8.98 2.66
N ALA A 196 -3.20 8.41 2.08
CA ALA A 196 -3.09 7.31 1.12
C ALA A 196 -2.40 7.78 -0.19
N ALA A 197 -2.58 9.04 -0.61
CA ALA A 197 -1.83 9.60 -1.73
C ALA A 197 -0.33 9.70 -1.44
N GLY A 198 0.05 10.10 -0.21
CA GLY A 198 1.44 10.06 0.25
C GLY A 198 2.02 8.65 0.25
N PHE A 199 1.23 7.64 0.66
CA PHE A 199 1.60 6.23 0.59
C PHE A 199 1.89 5.78 -0.84
N MET A 200 0.97 6.05 -1.77
CA MET A 200 1.16 5.70 -3.17
C MET A 200 2.33 6.45 -3.81
N ALA A 201 2.57 7.70 -3.42
CA ALA A 201 3.72 8.47 -3.88
C ALA A 201 5.05 7.81 -3.50
N CYS A 202 5.18 7.28 -2.27
CA CYS A 202 6.37 6.53 -1.83
C CYS A 202 6.57 5.25 -2.66
N ILE A 203 5.50 4.51 -2.94
CA ILE A 203 5.56 3.31 -3.79
C ILE A 203 5.94 3.69 -5.23
N PHE A 204 5.37 4.77 -5.77
CA PHE A 204 5.65 5.24 -7.13
C PHE A 204 7.10 5.72 -7.26
N LEU A 205 7.66 6.39 -6.26
CA LEU A 205 9.09 6.74 -6.23
C LEU A 205 9.97 5.50 -6.44
N ILE A 206 9.69 4.42 -5.69
CA ILE A 206 10.49 3.19 -5.76
C ILE A 206 10.42 2.59 -7.17
N PHE A 207 9.23 2.51 -7.77
CA PHE A 207 9.06 1.99 -9.13
C PHE A 207 9.74 2.86 -10.18
N THR A 208 9.55 4.18 -10.10
CA THR A 208 10.07 5.12 -11.11
C THR A 208 11.58 5.17 -11.14
N CYS A 209 12.24 4.92 -10.01
CA CYS A 209 13.69 4.77 -9.94
C CYS A 209 14.21 3.53 -10.72
N GLN A 210 13.36 2.54 -11.03
CA GLN A 210 13.70 1.37 -11.83
C GLN A 210 13.50 1.58 -13.34
N GLU A 211 12.92 2.71 -13.77
CA GLU A 211 12.70 2.99 -15.19
C GLU A 211 14.01 3.30 -15.92
N LYS A 212 14.22 2.65 -17.06
CA LYS A 212 15.43 2.79 -17.88
C LYS A 212 15.36 3.96 -18.86
N ASP A 213 14.18 4.27 -19.36
CA ASP A 213 13.94 5.41 -20.25
C ASP A 213 13.95 6.71 -19.45
N ASN A 214 14.82 7.63 -19.83
CA ASN A 214 15.03 8.88 -19.08
C ASN A 214 13.77 9.76 -19.05
N PHE A 215 13.01 9.81 -20.15
CA PHE A 215 11.79 10.61 -20.21
C PHE A 215 10.75 10.08 -19.20
N TRP A 216 10.44 8.79 -19.29
CA TRP A 216 9.44 8.16 -18.42
C TRP A 216 9.88 8.16 -16.96
N ARG A 217 11.18 7.96 -16.70
CA ARG A 217 11.73 8.06 -15.35
C ARG A 217 11.53 9.46 -14.76
N ASN A 218 11.89 10.50 -15.52
CA ASN A 218 11.77 11.88 -15.04
C ASN A 218 10.29 12.27 -14.84
N MET A 219 9.40 11.88 -15.75
CA MET A 219 7.96 12.11 -15.60
C MET A 219 7.39 11.34 -14.41
N GLY A 220 7.85 10.11 -14.19
CA GLY A 220 7.48 9.30 -13.04
C GLY A 220 7.93 9.91 -11.71
N LEU A 221 9.19 10.34 -11.64
CA LEU A 221 9.75 11.04 -10.45
C LEU A 221 9.00 12.34 -10.17
N LEU A 222 8.76 13.15 -11.21
CA LEU A 222 7.99 14.39 -11.06
C LEU A 222 6.58 14.11 -10.52
N GLY A 223 5.90 13.10 -11.08
CA GLY A 223 4.53 12.75 -10.66
C GLY A 223 4.47 12.22 -9.23
N SER A 224 5.38 11.34 -8.83
CA SER A 224 5.45 10.85 -7.45
C SER A 224 5.78 11.98 -6.46
N PHE A 225 6.67 12.89 -6.83
CA PHE A 225 7.01 14.06 -6.02
C PHE A 225 5.81 15.01 -5.85
N VAL A 226 5.12 15.35 -6.94
CA VAL A 226 3.93 16.19 -6.92
C VAL A 226 2.81 15.56 -6.07
N MET A 227 2.60 14.25 -6.21
CA MET A 227 1.64 13.51 -5.36
C MET A 227 2.02 13.61 -3.88
N CYS A 228 3.29 13.38 -3.53
CA CYS A 228 3.78 13.48 -2.17
C CYS A 228 3.58 14.89 -1.60
N LEU A 229 4.02 15.91 -2.34
CA LEU A 229 3.98 17.32 -1.93
C LEU A 229 2.53 17.79 -1.68
N LEU A 230 1.65 17.63 -2.67
CA LEU A 230 0.28 18.12 -2.62
C LEU A 230 -0.63 17.32 -1.67
N SER A 231 -0.26 16.08 -1.34
CA SER A 231 -0.99 15.30 -0.35
C SER A 231 -0.93 15.89 1.06
N GLN A 232 0.08 16.70 1.36
CA GLN A 232 0.34 17.23 2.70
C GLN A 232 0.34 16.14 3.77
N SER A 233 0.78 14.92 3.38
CA SER A 233 0.92 13.78 4.31
C SER A 233 2.26 13.88 5.02
N ARG A 234 2.24 14.16 6.33
CA ARG A 234 3.48 14.26 7.14
C ARG A 234 4.28 12.96 7.08
N ALA A 235 3.62 11.83 7.32
CA ALA A 235 4.27 10.51 7.18
C ALA A 235 4.79 10.28 5.76
N GLY A 236 4.00 10.68 4.74
CA GLY A 236 4.42 10.61 3.34
C GLY A 236 5.70 11.38 3.09
N TRP A 237 5.82 12.62 3.55
CA TRP A 237 7.01 13.43 3.35
C TRP A 237 8.25 12.83 4.02
N VAL A 238 8.13 12.42 5.29
CA VAL A 238 9.25 11.83 6.03
C VAL A 238 9.74 10.54 5.34
N ILE A 239 8.81 9.65 4.99
CA ILE A 239 9.15 8.38 4.35
C ILE A 239 9.72 8.62 2.94
N TYR A 240 9.12 9.54 2.15
CA TYR A 240 9.59 9.88 0.80
C TYR A 240 11.02 10.42 0.81
N ILE A 241 11.33 11.33 1.73
CA ILE A 241 12.68 11.89 1.90
C ILE A 241 13.67 10.80 2.32
N ALA A 242 13.29 9.93 3.26
CA ALA A 242 14.15 8.82 3.70
C ALA A 242 14.39 7.77 2.60
N LEU A 243 13.39 7.51 1.75
CA LEU A 243 13.49 6.55 0.64
C LEU A 243 14.33 7.08 -0.52
N THR A 244 14.32 8.40 -0.77
CA THR A 244 15.01 9.00 -1.92
C THR A 244 16.48 8.58 -2.00
N PRO A 245 17.33 8.74 -0.97
CA PRO A 245 18.71 8.30 -1.04
C PRO A 245 18.82 6.77 -1.24
N LEU A 246 17.97 5.99 -0.60
CA LEU A 246 17.98 4.54 -0.76
C LEU A 246 17.69 4.12 -2.20
N CYS A 247 16.75 4.76 -2.87
CA CYS A 247 16.46 4.47 -4.27
C CYS A 247 17.62 4.74 -5.22
N PHE A 248 18.44 5.77 -4.96
CA PHE A 248 19.55 6.17 -5.83
C PHE A 248 20.90 5.59 -5.42
N LEU A 249 21.09 5.25 -4.14
CA LEU A 249 22.38 4.78 -3.61
C LEU A 249 22.62 3.28 -3.81
N ASN A 250 21.64 2.51 -4.28
CA ASN A 250 21.77 1.05 -4.44
C ASN A 250 23.05 0.64 -5.21
N LYS A 251 23.41 1.37 -6.26
CA LYS A 251 24.62 1.10 -7.03
C LYS A 251 25.92 1.27 -6.21
N TYR A 252 25.89 2.10 -5.17
CA TYR A 252 27.03 2.36 -4.30
C TYR A 252 27.18 1.28 -3.22
N PHE A 253 26.09 0.64 -2.77
CA PHE A 253 26.14 -0.45 -1.79
C PHE A 253 26.84 -1.71 -2.31
N LYS A 254 27.01 -1.83 -3.63
CA LYS A 254 27.81 -2.89 -4.25
C LYS A 254 29.33 -2.63 -4.20
N ASN A 255 29.73 -1.41 -3.87
CA ASN A 255 31.14 -1.04 -3.72
C ASN A 255 31.53 -1.10 -2.24
N PRO A 256 32.54 -1.88 -1.81
CA PRO A 256 32.92 -2.00 -0.39
C PRO A 256 33.29 -0.65 0.26
N GLY A 257 33.56 0.40 -0.53
CA GLY A 257 33.82 1.75 -0.01
C GLY A 257 32.69 2.32 0.85
N TRP A 258 31.44 1.86 0.71
CA TRP A 258 30.35 2.28 1.59
C TRP A 258 30.56 1.84 3.05
N LEU A 259 31.31 0.76 3.29
CA LEU A 259 31.66 0.31 4.64
C LEU A 259 32.48 1.37 5.39
N VAL A 260 33.31 2.12 4.68
CA VAL A 260 34.06 3.25 5.26
C VAL A 260 33.08 4.35 5.69
N VAL A 261 32.09 4.65 4.84
CA VAL A 261 31.06 5.65 5.16
C VAL A 261 30.27 5.22 6.40
N VAL A 262 29.87 3.96 6.48
CA VAL A 262 29.17 3.40 7.67
C VAL A 262 30.11 3.40 8.89
N GLY A 263 31.35 3.00 8.71
CA GLY A 263 32.36 2.98 9.79
C GLY A 263 32.62 4.37 10.39
N VAL A 264 32.51 5.43 9.59
CA VAL A 264 32.60 6.82 10.07
C VAL A 264 31.24 7.30 10.62
N ALA A 265 30.14 6.96 9.98
CA ALA A 265 28.81 7.43 10.37
C ALA A 265 28.38 6.88 11.75
N ILE A 266 28.66 5.62 12.06
CA ILE A 266 28.26 5.02 13.34
C ILE A 266 28.90 5.73 14.55
N PRO A 267 30.22 5.94 14.63
CA PRO A 267 30.84 6.71 15.69
C PRO A 267 30.34 8.17 15.74
N THR A 268 30.16 8.78 14.59
CA THR A 268 29.67 10.17 14.51
C THR A 268 28.24 10.27 15.07
N ILE A 269 27.36 9.34 14.72
CA ILE A 269 26.01 9.26 15.28
C ILE A 269 26.05 8.97 16.77
N ALA A 270 26.97 8.13 17.24
CA ALA A 270 27.15 7.86 18.67
C ALA A 270 27.59 9.10 19.45
N LEU A 271 28.50 9.89 18.89
CA LEU A 271 28.98 11.14 19.50
C LEU A 271 27.92 12.26 19.46
N LEU A 272 27.13 12.32 18.40
CA LEU A 272 26.08 13.33 18.22
C LEU A 272 24.69 12.80 18.61
N GLY A 273 24.61 11.63 19.26
CA GLY A 273 23.36 10.94 19.54
C GLY A 273 22.39 11.76 20.37
N GLU A 274 22.87 12.41 21.42
CA GLU A 274 22.02 13.23 22.31
C GLU A 274 21.46 14.48 21.60
N PRO A 275 22.25 15.33 20.92
CA PRO A 275 21.70 16.45 20.15
C PRO A 275 20.81 15.99 18.98
N ILE A 276 21.15 14.90 18.29
CA ILE A 276 20.29 14.35 17.23
C ILE A 276 18.97 13.84 17.81
N PHE A 277 19.00 13.11 18.93
CA PHE A 277 17.79 12.61 19.59
C PHE A 277 16.90 13.76 20.09
N THR A 278 17.49 14.78 20.70
CA THR A 278 16.77 15.96 21.17
C THR A 278 16.12 16.72 20.01
N TRP A 279 16.86 16.91 18.91
CA TRP A 279 16.33 17.53 17.70
C TRP A 279 15.19 16.71 17.08
N LEU A 280 15.33 15.39 16.97
CA LEU A 280 14.30 14.50 16.48
C LEU A 280 13.05 14.51 17.37
N SER A 281 13.25 14.48 18.70
CA SER A 281 12.16 14.53 19.67
C SER A 281 11.39 15.83 19.59
N ASN A 282 12.08 16.98 19.53
CA ASN A 282 11.45 18.28 19.39
C ASN A 282 10.71 18.37 18.05
N SER A 283 11.34 17.94 16.94
CA SER A 283 10.69 17.90 15.62
C SER A 283 9.45 17.01 15.62
N TYR A 284 9.48 15.89 16.32
CA TYR A 284 8.32 14.99 16.46
C TYR A 284 7.18 15.67 17.25
N GLU A 285 7.48 16.36 18.36
CA GLU A 285 6.49 17.11 19.12
C GLU A 285 5.92 18.29 18.32
N ASP A 286 6.75 19.00 17.56
CA ASP A 286 6.30 20.08 16.64
C ASP A 286 5.36 19.52 15.56
N ILE A 287 5.68 18.34 15.00
CA ILE A 287 4.83 17.64 14.03
C ILE A 287 3.50 17.23 14.67
N LYS A 288 3.48 16.80 15.93
CA LYS A 288 2.26 16.51 16.68
C LYS A 288 1.45 17.78 16.95
N ALA A 289 2.12 18.83 17.41
CA ALA A 289 1.50 20.12 17.75
C ALA A 289 0.85 20.79 16.53
N ALA A 290 1.37 20.54 15.32
CA ALA A 290 0.84 21.11 14.08
C ALA A 290 -0.59 20.64 13.74
N ARG A 291 -1.08 19.51 14.34
CA ARG A 291 -2.47 19.00 14.16
C ARG A 291 -2.94 18.28 15.43
N PRO A 292 -3.24 18.99 16.52
CA PRO A 292 -3.55 18.41 17.82
C PRO A 292 -4.85 17.61 17.81
N GLY A 293 -5.86 18.04 17.06
CA GLY A 293 -7.15 17.35 16.94
C GLY A 293 -7.02 15.96 16.34
N SER A 294 -6.37 15.85 15.18
CA SER A 294 -6.14 14.56 14.49
C SER A 294 -5.27 13.61 15.32
N THR A 295 -4.24 14.12 16.00
CA THR A 295 -3.37 13.30 16.84
C THR A 295 -4.12 12.76 18.06
N ARG A 296 -4.91 13.62 18.74
CA ARG A 296 -5.75 13.22 19.88
C ARG A 296 -6.73 12.11 19.51
N VAL A 297 -7.45 12.27 18.39
CA VAL A 297 -8.45 11.27 17.93
C VAL A 297 -7.78 9.92 17.67
N ARG A 298 -6.65 9.90 16.99
CA ARG A 298 -5.90 8.65 16.71
C ARG A 298 -5.45 7.96 18.01
N ASN A 299 -4.79 8.68 18.89
CA ASN A 299 -4.33 8.12 20.17
C ASN A 299 -5.50 7.56 21.00
N THR A 300 -6.63 8.28 21.02
CA THR A 300 -7.82 7.80 21.74
C THR A 300 -8.40 6.54 21.11
N LEU A 301 -8.45 6.46 19.76
CA LEU A 301 -8.89 5.25 19.05
C LEU A 301 -7.99 4.04 19.34
N GLU A 302 -6.68 4.25 19.41
CA GLU A 302 -5.70 3.21 19.72
C GLU A 302 -5.90 2.68 21.15
N VAL A 303 -6.02 3.58 22.13
CA VAL A 303 -6.27 3.21 23.53
C VAL A 303 -7.59 2.45 23.66
N LEU A 304 -8.66 2.95 23.05
CA LEU A 304 -9.97 2.28 23.06
C LEU A 304 -9.91 0.90 22.41
N ALA A 305 -9.21 0.77 21.29
CA ALA A 305 -9.06 -0.51 20.60
C ALA A 305 -8.31 -1.53 21.47
N LEU A 306 -7.23 -1.13 22.14
CA LEU A 306 -6.44 -2.01 23.01
C LEU A 306 -7.23 -2.42 24.25
N GLN A 307 -7.82 -1.47 24.97
CA GLN A 307 -8.56 -1.76 26.20
C GLN A 307 -9.73 -2.71 25.95
N ARG A 308 -10.50 -2.47 24.89
CA ARG A 308 -11.63 -3.31 24.54
C ARG A 308 -11.20 -4.67 24.01
N TRP A 309 -10.12 -4.74 23.19
CA TRP A 309 -9.56 -6.00 22.75
C TRP A 309 -9.17 -6.88 23.94
N GLU A 310 -8.39 -6.33 24.88
CA GLU A 310 -7.90 -7.07 26.05
C GLU A 310 -9.03 -7.55 26.96
N ALA A 311 -10.02 -6.69 27.22
CA ALA A 311 -11.10 -7.00 28.14
C ALA A 311 -12.22 -7.87 27.53
N GLU A 312 -12.51 -7.72 26.23
CA GLU A 312 -13.73 -8.26 25.64
C GLU A 312 -13.45 -9.41 24.66
N ALA A 313 -12.40 -9.33 23.82
CA ALA A 313 -12.23 -10.27 22.70
C ALA A 313 -10.75 -10.52 22.33
N PRO A 314 -9.90 -11.04 23.22
CA PRO A 314 -8.46 -11.12 23.02
C PRO A 314 -8.03 -12.06 21.90
N ILE A 315 -8.73 -13.18 21.67
CA ILE A 315 -8.31 -14.22 20.73
C ILE A 315 -8.84 -13.93 19.31
N TRP A 316 -10.15 -13.74 19.14
CA TRP A 316 -10.82 -13.67 17.83
C TRP A 316 -11.28 -12.28 17.44
N GLY A 317 -11.20 -11.29 18.36
CA GLY A 317 -11.65 -9.93 18.14
C GLY A 317 -13.17 -9.78 18.02
N HIS A 318 -13.62 -8.55 17.71
CA HIS A 318 -15.04 -8.18 17.62
C HIS A 318 -15.68 -8.52 16.25
N GLY A 319 -14.91 -9.02 15.29
CA GLY A 319 -15.37 -9.37 13.95
C GLY A 319 -15.55 -8.19 13.00
N VAL A 320 -15.87 -7.01 13.50
CA VAL A 320 -16.13 -5.79 12.73
C VAL A 320 -15.53 -4.55 13.40
N VAL A 321 -15.32 -3.49 12.63
CA VAL A 321 -15.09 -2.16 13.20
C VAL A 321 -16.40 -1.62 13.79
N GLU A 322 -16.30 -0.88 14.89
CA GLU A 322 -17.44 -0.30 15.58
C GLU A 322 -17.40 1.22 15.54
N LYS A 323 -18.59 1.84 15.58
CA LYS A 323 -18.68 3.30 15.63
C LYS A 323 -18.11 3.80 16.97
N GLY A 324 -17.13 4.68 16.90
CA GLY A 324 -16.52 5.28 18.08
C GLY A 324 -17.44 6.31 18.76
N PRO A 325 -17.13 6.65 20.02
CA PRO A 325 -17.85 7.69 20.76
C PRO A 325 -17.60 9.08 20.17
N LYS A 326 -18.37 10.08 20.64
CA LYS A 326 -18.25 11.48 20.18
C LYS A 326 -16.85 12.08 20.41
N ILE A 327 -16.13 11.64 21.43
CA ILE A 327 -14.77 12.14 21.75
C ILE A 327 -13.77 11.86 20.61
N VAL A 328 -14.00 10.83 19.79
CA VAL A 328 -13.24 10.48 18.60
C VAL A 328 -14.00 10.83 17.31
N GLU A 329 -14.87 11.83 17.35
CA GLU A 329 -15.64 12.32 16.21
C GLU A 329 -16.46 11.21 15.51
N SER A 330 -16.89 10.21 16.29
CA SER A 330 -17.57 9.00 15.80
C SER A 330 -16.79 8.18 14.79
N MET A 331 -15.47 8.37 14.68
CA MET A 331 -14.59 7.55 13.83
C MET A 331 -14.59 6.10 14.29
N PRO A 332 -14.53 5.12 13.37
CA PRO A 332 -14.62 3.71 13.73
C PRO A 332 -13.41 3.23 14.56
N ILE A 333 -13.68 2.55 15.67
CA ILE A 333 -12.66 1.82 16.44
C ILE A 333 -12.16 0.64 15.59
N GLY A 334 -10.84 0.45 15.55
CA GLY A 334 -10.20 -0.55 14.67
C GLY A 334 -9.88 -0.01 13.27
N SER A 335 -9.95 1.31 13.06
CA SER A 335 -9.51 2.01 11.85
C SER A 335 -8.21 2.80 12.10
N HIS A 336 -7.61 3.34 11.04
CA HIS A 336 -6.43 4.23 11.06
C HIS A 336 -5.09 3.63 11.52
N HIS A 337 -5.06 2.36 11.95
CA HIS A 337 -3.85 1.67 12.36
C HIS A 337 -4.00 0.18 12.11
N SER A 338 -3.11 -0.43 11.31
CA SER A 338 -3.26 -1.85 10.94
C SER A 338 -3.18 -2.79 12.14
N TRP A 339 -2.23 -2.56 13.05
CA TRP A 339 -1.97 -3.46 14.19
C TRP A 339 -3.08 -3.40 15.24
N TYR A 340 -3.44 -2.21 15.71
CA TYR A 340 -4.54 -2.05 16.67
C TYR A 340 -5.90 -2.39 16.04
N GLY A 341 -6.06 -2.09 14.75
CA GLY A 341 -7.22 -2.52 14.00
C GLY A 341 -7.38 -4.03 13.94
N LEU A 342 -6.28 -4.77 13.70
CA LEU A 342 -6.30 -6.23 13.70
C LEU A 342 -6.60 -6.79 15.08
N LEU A 343 -5.97 -6.27 16.15
CA LEU A 343 -6.26 -6.71 17.52
C LEU A 343 -7.74 -6.50 17.84
N PHE A 344 -8.29 -5.35 17.55
CA PHE A 344 -9.70 -5.08 17.83
C PHE A 344 -10.64 -5.96 17.00
N VAL A 345 -10.43 -6.04 15.67
CA VAL A 345 -11.39 -6.69 14.77
C VAL A 345 -11.19 -8.21 14.69
N LYS A 346 -9.95 -8.71 14.81
CA LYS A 346 -9.58 -10.13 14.58
C LYS A 346 -8.76 -10.74 15.71
N GLY A 347 -8.55 -10.02 16.81
CA GLY A 347 -7.80 -10.49 17.97
C GLY A 347 -6.32 -10.77 17.67
N ILE A 348 -5.70 -11.52 18.59
CA ILE A 348 -4.30 -11.94 18.45
C ILE A 348 -4.08 -12.82 17.20
N VAL A 349 -5.10 -13.60 16.80
CA VAL A 349 -5.05 -14.45 15.60
C VAL A 349 -4.85 -13.58 14.36
N GLY A 350 -5.61 -12.49 14.22
CA GLY A 350 -5.45 -11.56 13.09
C GLY A 350 -4.11 -10.85 13.09
N LEU A 351 -3.61 -10.44 14.26
CA LEU A 351 -2.30 -9.82 14.39
C LEU A 351 -1.18 -10.76 13.94
N LEU A 352 -1.16 -11.99 14.43
CA LEU A 352 -0.15 -13.00 14.06
C LEU A 352 -0.26 -13.40 12.59
N ALA A 353 -1.49 -13.46 12.05
CA ALA A 353 -1.76 -13.77 10.66
C ALA A 353 -1.17 -12.74 9.66
N LEU A 354 -0.96 -11.48 10.08
CA LEU A 354 -0.22 -10.49 9.32
C LEU A 354 1.26 -10.46 9.69
N ALA A 355 1.58 -10.43 11.00
CA ALA A 355 2.93 -10.20 11.50
C ALA A 355 3.92 -11.27 11.03
N ILE A 356 3.53 -12.55 11.11
CA ILE A 356 4.41 -13.67 10.76
C ILE A 356 4.78 -13.66 9.28
N PRO A 357 3.84 -13.67 8.32
CA PRO A 357 4.20 -13.67 6.90
C PRO A 357 4.92 -12.39 6.49
N LEU A 358 4.56 -11.23 7.06
CA LEU A 358 5.24 -9.96 6.77
C LEU A 358 6.69 -9.98 7.26
N ALA A 359 6.95 -10.42 8.51
CA ALA A 359 8.29 -10.51 9.07
C ALA A 359 9.18 -11.48 8.27
N ILE A 360 8.67 -12.66 7.93
CA ILE A 360 9.41 -13.66 7.12
C ILE A 360 9.70 -13.10 5.73
N THR A 361 8.73 -12.41 5.11
CA THR A 361 8.93 -11.73 3.83
C THR A 361 10.05 -10.69 3.92
N CYS A 362 10.03 -9.84 4.94
CA CYS A 362 11.06 -8.82 5.15
C CYS A 362 12.44 -9.44 5.36
N ILE A 363 12.57 -10.47 6.18
CA ILE A 363 13.84 -11.17 6.42
C ILE A 363 14.38 -11.76 5.11
N TYR A 364 13.53 -12.45 4.34
CA TYR A 364 13.91 -13.02 3.05
C TYR A 364 14.38 -11.96 2.05
N LEU A 365 13.61 -10.87 1.91
CA LEU A 365 13.93 -9.79 0.99
C LEU A 365 15.22 -9.06 1.39
N LEU A 366 15.40 -8.76 2.67
CA LEU A 366 16.64 -8.16 3.20
C LEU A 366 17.85 -9.03 2.90
N TRP A 367 17.76 -10.34 3.15
CA TRP A 367 18.84 -11.29 2.89
C TRP A 367 19.25 -11.35 1.41
N ASN A 368 18.28 -11.23 0.50
CA ASN A 368 18.52 -11.28 -0.93
C ASN A 368 18.67 -9.90 -1.60
N SER A 369 18.51 -8.81 -0.86
CA SER A 369 18.53 -7.44 -1.40
C SER A 369 19.88 -7.06 -2.05
N LEU A 370 20.99 -7.56 -1.51
CA LEU A 370 22.34 -7.30 -2.06
C LEU A 370 22.63 -8.14 -3.30
N LYS A 371 21.90 -9.25 -3.50
CA LYS A 371 22.11 -10.18 -4.62
C LYS A 371 21.28 -9.85 -5.85
N SER A 372 20.08 -9.25 -5.65
CA SER A 372 19.11 -9.02 -6.69
C SER A 372 18.49 -7.62 -6.60
N GLN A 373 18.49 -6.89 -7.73
CA GLN A 373 17.82 -5.59 -7.85
C GLN A 373 16.32 -5.69 -7.61
N VAL A 374 15.70 -6.79 -8.04
CA VAL A 374 14.26 -7.05 -7.83
C VAL A 374 13.97 -7.20 -6.34
N CYS A 375 14.81 -7.97 -5.61
CA CYS A 375 14.68 -8.12 -4.15
C CYS A 375 14.97 -6.81 -3.42
N TYR A 376 15.95 -6.02 -3.84
CA TYR A 376 16.22 -4.71 -3.25
C TYR A 376 15.00 -3.79 -3.37
N THR A 377 14.44 -3.69 -4.55
CA THR A 377 13.23 -2.88 -4.82
C THR A 377 12.05 -3.36 -3.97
N ALA A 378 11.86 -4.68 -3.87
CA ALA A 378 10.82 -5.28 -3.02
C ALA A 378 11.06 -5.00 -1.52
N THR A 379 12.33 -4.97 -1.08
CA THR A 379 12.69 -4.58 0.30
C THR A 379 12.25 -3.17 0.62
N LEU A 380 12.49 -2.22 -0.28
CA LEU A 380 12.04 -0.84 -0.09
C LEU A 380 10.51 -0.74 0.01
N MET A 381 9.78 -1.52 -0.81
CA MET A 381 8.31 -1.60 -0.74
C MET A 381 7.84 -2.19 0.60
N ALA A 382 8.48 -3.25 1.07
CA ALA A 382 8.18 -3.86 2.36
C ALA A 382 8.43 -2.88 3.54
N ILE A 383 9.49 -2.08 3.48
CA ILE A 383 9.76 -1.00 4.44
C ILE A 383 8.61 0.03 4.43
N VAL A 384 8.14 0.45 3.25
CA VAL A 384 6.99 1.36 3.13
C VAL A 384 5.74 0.74 3.76
N PHE A 385 5.47 -0.54 3.53
CA PHE A 385 4.33 -1.23 4.14
C PHE A 385 4.43 -1.27 5.66
N ILE A 386 5.61 -1.59 6.23
CA ILE A 386 5.83 -1.56 7.67
C ILE A 386 5.58 -0.14 8.20
N CYS A 387 6.21 0.88 7.63
CA CYS A 387 6.03 2.26 8.08
C CYS A 387 4.55 2.67 8.05
N TYR A 388 3.86 2.42 6.94
CA TYR A 388 2.45 2.82 6.80
C TYR A 388 1.48 1.97 7.61
N SER A 389 1.83 0.75 8.00
CA SER A 389 0.99 -0.07 8.89
C SER A 389 0.72 0.57 10.25
N PHE A 390 1.58 1.51 10.68
CA PHE A 390 1.40 2.30 11.90
C PHE A 390 0.54 3.56 11.72
N PHE A 391 0.26 3.97 10.49
CA PHE A 391 -0.45 5.21 10.20
C PHE A 391 -1.74 5.00 9.41
N GLU A 392 -1.88 3.84 8.75
CA GLU A 392 -2.99 3.51 7.88
C GLU A 392 -3.43 2.06 8.06
N ASN A 393 -4.67 1.78 7.70
CA ASN A 393 -5.15 0.41 7.61
C ASN A 393 -4.81 -0.16 6.22
N LEU A 394 -3.85 -1.08 6.17
CA LEU A 394 -3.39 -1.70 4.93
C LEU A 394 -4.49 -2.46 4.19
N GLU A 395 -5.42 -3.12 4.92
CA GLU A 395 -6.51 -3.88 4.31
C GLU A 395 -7.29 -3.07 3.29
N ILE A 396 -7.79 -1.92 3.73
CA ILE A 396 -8.69 -1.10 2.92
C ILE A 396 -8.01 -0.38 1.76
N LEU A 397 -6.68 -0.34 1.75
CA LEU A 397 -5.87 0.27 0.68
C LEU A 397 -5.28 -0.76 -0.29
N SER A 398 -5.48 -2.07 -0.06
CA SER A 398 -4.87 -3.15 -0.88
C SER A 398 -5.18 -3.03 -2.39
N PHE A 399 -6.33 -2.49 -2.74
CA PHE A 399 -6.74 -2.20 -4.12
C PHE A 399 -5.90 -1.12 -4.81
N LEU A 400 -5.10 -0.33 -4.09
CA LEU A 400 -4.20 0.69 -4.63
C LEU A 400 -2.77 0.16 -4.78
N TYR A 401 -2.22 -0.45 -3.73
CA TYR A 401 -0.82 -0.87 -3.71
C TYR A 401 -0.57 -2.29 -4.23
N TRP A 402 -1.58 -2.91 -4.85
CA TRP A 402 -1.45 -4.24 -5.45
C TRP A 402 -0.23 -4.38 -6.41
N PRO A 403 0.24 -3.34 -7.14
CA PRO A 403 1.41 -3.47 -7.99
C PRO A 403 2.69 -3.76 -7.19
N ALA A 404 2.79 -3.21 -5.96
CA ALA A 404 3.90 -3.50 -5.07
C ALA A 404 3.82 -4.94 -4.52
N LEU A 405 2.63 -5.45 -4.20
CA LEU A 405 2.44 -6.85 -3.82
C LEU A 405 2.84 -7.80 -4.96
N LEU A 406 2.43 -7.48 -6.19
CA LEU A 406 2.80 -8.24 -7.37
C LEU A 406 4.33 -8.26 -7.56
N TRP A 407 5.01 -7.12 -7.39
CA TRP A 407 6.46 -7.04 -7.44
C TRP A 407 7.14 -7.85 -6.33
N ILE A 408 6.63 -7.76 -5.09
CA ILE A 408 7.12 -8.58 -3.99
C ILE A 408 6.96 -10.07 -4.34
N GLY A 409 5.83 -10.47 -4.92
CA GLY A 409 5.61 -11.84 -5.39
C GLY A 409 6.67 -12.29 -6.41
N ILE A 410 7.01 -11.45 -7.38
CA ILE A 410 8.11 -11.72 -8.34
C ILE A 410 9.44 -11.89 -7.59
N ALA A 411 9.72 -11.03 -6.61
CA ALA A 411 10.96 -11.07 -5.83
C ALA A 411 11.08 -12.32 -4.94
N LEU A 412 9.97 -12.85 -4.45
CA LEU A 412 9.93 -14.07 -3.65
C LEU A 412 10.21 -15.35 -4.45
N ASN A 413 10.06 -15.32 -5.78
CA ASN A 413 10.35 -16.48 -6.62
C ASN A 413 11.85 -16.47 -7.01
N PRO A 414 12.67 -17.47 -6.53
CA PRO A 414 14.11 -17.51 -6.81
C PRO A 414 14.43 -17.62 -8.30
N LEU A 415 13.55 -18.25 -9.09
CA LEU A 415 13.76 -18.44 -10.53
C LEU A 415 13.62 -17.12 -11.31
N LYS A 416 12.83 -16.18 -10.77
CA LYS A 416 12.59 -14.87 -11.38
C LYS A 416 13.51 -13.78 -10.82
N SER A 417 13.80 -13.84 -9.53
CA SER A 417 14.64 -12.85 -8.84
C SER A 417 16.11 -12.91 -9.20
N GLY A 418 16.61 -14.07 -9.64
CA GLY A 418 17.99 -14.29 -10.06
C GLY A 418 18.28 -13.93 -11.52
N GLU A 419 17.29 -13.76 -12.37
CA GLU A 419 17.49 -13.28 -13.73
C GLU A 419 17.99 -11.84 -13.68
N LYS A 420 19.19 -11.62 -14.23
CA LYS A 420 19.69 -10.28 -14.53
C LYS A 420 18.78 -9.68 -15.60
N TYR A 421 17.73 -8.98 -15.19
CA TYR A 421 17.04 -8.08 -16.08
C TYR A 421 17.97 -6.90 -16.39
N VAL A 422 18.91 -7.16 -17.31
CA VAL A 422 19.88 -6.20 -17.86
C VAL A 422 19.19 -5.36 -18.91
#